data_2e692d644c27045a6f6759ee60919de0
#
_entry.id   2e692d644c27045a6f6759ee60919de0
#
_cell.length_a   1.000
_cell.length_b   1.000
_cell.length_c   1.000
_cell.angle_alpha   90.00
_cell.angle_beta   90.00
_cell.angle_gamma   90.00
#
_symmetry.space_group_name_H-M   'P 1'
#
loop_
_entity.id
_entity.type
_entity.pdbx_description
1 polymer ?
#
loop_
_entity_poly.entity_id
_entity_poly.type
_entity_poly.pdbx_seq_one_letter_code
_entity_poly.pdbx_strand_id
1 'polypeptide(L)'
;MLEVSHLTKIYKNLVANGDLTFTVNPGEIAVLLGPNGAGKSTAIKCISGLLRFQGEIKICGYPNKSIDAKRNFGYIPEIPAPYENLTVMEHLEFIGRAYQVSDWEQKAKMLLSRFEMSDKTDKLGKELSKGMQQKLSIC
;
A
#
# COMPACT_ATOMS: atom_id res chain seq x y z
N MET A 1 0.67 -6.82 -13.23
CA MET A 1 -0.10 -6.00 -14.18
C MET A 1 -1.21 -5.29 -13.44
N LEU A 2 -1.37 -3.98 -13.66
CA LEU A 2 -2.47 -3.16 -13.17
C LEU A 2 -3.27 -2.64 -14.38
N GLU A 3 -4.57 -2.82 -14.36
CA GLU A 3 -5.48 -2.34 -15.40
C GLU A 3 -6.52 -1.43 -14.72
N VAL A 4 -6.64 -0.22 -15.21
CA VAL A 4 -7.61 0.77 -14.76
C VAL A 4 -8.46 1.16 -15.96
N SER A 5 -9.77 0.95 -15.88
CA SER A 5 -10.72 1.19 -16.96
C SER A 5 -11.85 2.10 -16.48
N HIS A 6 -11.95 3.26 -17.09
CA HIS A 6 -13.02 4.24 -16.85
C HIS A 6 -13.18 4.64 -15.37
N LEU A 7 -12.05 4.71 -14.63
CA LEU A 7 -12.07 5.10 -13.22
C LEU A 7 -12.63 6.51 -13.06
N THR A 8 -13.79 6.61 -12.44
CA THR A 8 -14.42 7.87 -12.09
C THR A 8 -14.70 7.91 -10.59
N LYS A 9 -14.23 8.99 -9.93
CA LYS A 9 -14.48 9.25 -8.52
C LYS A 9 -15.04 10.63 -8.31
N ILE A 10 -16.22 10.69 -7.71
CA ILE A 10 -16.92 11.93 -7.41
C ILE A 10 -17.10 12.04 -5.89
N TYR A 11 -16.82 13.21 -5.33
CA TYR A 11 -17.12 13.59 -3.95
C TYR A 11 -18.20 14.67 -3.96
N LYS A 12 -19.41 14.31 -3.59
CA LYS A 12 -20.58 15.21 -3.72
C LYS A 12 -20.69 15.75 -5.17
N ASN A 13 -20.30 16.99 -5.39
CA ASN A 13 -20.35 17.66 -6.70
C ASN A 13 -18.96 17.83 -7.35
N LEU A 14 -17.88 17.35 -6.71
CA LEU A 14 -16.51 17.47 -7.22
C LEU A 14 -16.09 16.16 -7.89
N VAL A 15 -15.78 16.23 -9.17
CA VAL A 15 -15.15 15.12 -9.90
C VAL A 15 -13.66 15.13 -9.57
N ALA A 16 -13.22 14.20 -8.73
CA ALA A 16 -11.82 14.06 -8.34
C ALA A 16 -10.99 13.27 -9.38
N ASN A 17 -11.61 12.28 -10.01
CA ASN A 17 -11.07 11.58 -11.18
C ASN A 17 -12.22 11.39 -12.16
N GLY A 18 -12.02 11.71 -13.42
CA GLY A 18 -13.00 11.55 -14.49
C GLY A 18 -12.46 10.66 -15.60
N ASP A 19 -13.07 9.50 -15.77
CA ASP A 19 -12.80 8.57 -16.88
C ASP A 19 -11.32 8.20 -17.10
N LEU A 20 -10.61 7.91 -15.99
CA LEU A 20 -9.19 7.58 -16.05
C LEU A 20 -9.00 6.13 -16.54
N THR A 21 -8.27 5.95 -17.63
CA THR A 21 -7.98 4.64 -18.22
C THR A 21 -6.49 4.52 -18.52
N PHE A 22 -5.84 3.48 -17.97
CA PHE A 22 -4.43 3.17 -18.23
C PHE A 22 -4.09 1.76 -17.77
N THR A 23 -2.95 1.26 -18.25
CA THR A 23 -2.39 -0.04 -17.86
C THR A 23 -0.93 0.12 -17.45
N VAL A 24 -0.52 -0.62 -16.42
CA VAL A 24 0.89 -0.77 -16.02
C VAL A 24 1.26 -2.24 -16.12
N ASN A 25 2.21 -2.53 -17.02
CA ASN A 25 2.64 -3.91 -17.28
C ASN A 25 3.64 -4.42 -16.22
N PRO A 26 3.83 -5.74 -16.10
CA PRO A 26 4.87 -6.30 -15.25
C PRO A 26 6.25 -5.72 -15.60
N GLY A 27 7.02 -5.34 -14.55
CA GLY A 27 8.34 -4.74 -14.72
C GLY A 27 8.36 -3.24 -15.03
N GLU A 28 7.20 -2.62 -15.26
CA GLU A 28 7.10 -1.17 -15.47
C GLU A 28 7.03 -0.40 -14.15
N ILE A 29 7.61 0.80 -14.15
CA ILE A 29 7.44 1.81 -13.10
C ILE A 29 6.59 2.93 -13.68
N ALA A 30 5.37 3.09 -13.17
CA ALA A 30 4.48 4.18 -13.55
C ALA A 30 4.54 5.31 -12.53
N VAL A 31 4.60 6.54 -13.01
CA VAL A 31 4.59 7.75 -12.19
C VAL A 31 3.35 8.57 -12.49
N LEU A 32 2.57 8.87 -11.44
CA LEU A 32 1.39 9.70 -11.54
C LEU A 32 1.74 11.15 -11.23
N LEU A 33 1.83 11.98 -12.26
CA LEU A 33 2.21 13.40 -12.15
C LEU A 33 0.99 14.32 -12.24
N GLY A 34 1.11 15.48 -11.64
CA GLY A 34 0.07 16.53 -11.67
C GLY A 34 0.15 17.45 -10.44
N PRO A 35 -0.53 18.62 -10.50
CA PRO A 35 -0.56 19.58 -9.39
C PRO A 35 -1.28 19.02 -8.16
N ASN A 36 -1.17 19.73 -7.03
CA ASN A 36 -1.96 19.42 -5.85
C ASN A 36 -3.45 19.57 -6.17
N GLY A 37 -4.26 18.62 -5.69
CA GLY A 37 -5.68 18.58 -6.02
C GLY A 37 -6.05 17.87 -7.33
N ALA A 38 -5.09 17.45 -8.17
CA ALA A 38 -5.35 16.73 -9.43
C ALA A 38 -5.90 15.31 -9.28
N GLY A 39 -6.25 14.86 -8.07
CA GLY A 39 -6.85 13.54 -7.84
C GLY A 39 -5.86 12.38 -7.73
N LYS A 40 -4.53 12.62 -7.73
CA LYS A 40 -3.50 11.56 -7.67
C LYS A 40 -3.69 10.61 -6.48
N SER A 41 -3.75 11.15 -5.27
CA SER A 41 -3.97 10.34 -4.05
C SER A 41 -5.33 9.65 -4.05
N THR A 42 -6.34 10.28 -4.67
CA THR A 42 -7.67 9.67 -4.85
C THR A 42 -7.60 8.47 -5.78
N ALA A 43 -6.91 8.57 -6.91
CA ALA A 43 -6.73 7.46 -7.85
C ALA A 43 -5.99 6.29 -7.16
N ILE A 44 -4.89 6.56 -6.46
CA ILE A 44 -4.13 5.53 -5.71
C ILE A 44 -5.03 4.86 -4.65
N LYS A 45 -5.83 5.61 -3.90
CA LYS A 45 -6.77 5.05 -2.91
C LYS A 45 -7.91 4.24 -3.56
N CYS A 46 -8.34 4.58 -4.77
CA CYS A 46 -9.28 3.76 -5.54
C CYS A 46 -8.60 2.46 -5.99
N ILE A 47 -7.38 2.53 -6.52
CA ILE A 47 -6.58 1.36 -6.95
C ILE A 47 -6.37 0.40 -5.78
N SER A 48 -5.98 0.91 -4.62
CA SER A 48 -5.78 0.11 -3.40
C SER A 48 -7.08 -0.43 -2.76
N GLY A 49 -8.24 -0.10 -3.34
CA GLY A 49 -9.55 -0.57 -2.86
C GLY A 49 -10.08 0.14 -1.61
N LEU A 50 -9.40 1.20 -1.15
CA LEU A 50 -9.80 1.99 0.02
C LEU A 50 -11.01 2.90 -0.25
N LEU A 51 -11.23 3.28 -1.51
CA LEU A 51 -12.35 4.13 -1.91
C LEU A 51 -13.28 3.41 -2.88
N ARG A 52 -14.56 3.76 -2.84
CA ARG A 52 -15.54 3.36 -3.85
C ARG A 52 -15.39 4.28 -5.06
N PHE A 53 -15.54 3.73 -6.24
CA PHE A 53 -15.42 4.41 -7.53
C PHE A 53 -16.38 3.78 -8.54
N GLN A 54 -16.53 4.42 -9.70
CA GLN A 54 -17.17 3.87 -10.90
C GLN A 54 -16.06 3.44 -11.89
N GLY A 55 -16.34 2.43 -12.70
CA GLY A 55 -15.37 1.81 -13.59
C GLY A 55 -14.85 0.48 -13.05
N GLU A 56 -13.76 0.00 -13.62
CA GLU A 56 -13.15 -1.28 -13.26
C GLU A 56 -11.65 -1.10 -12.97
N ILE A 57 -11.14 -1.81 -11.94
CA ILE A 57 -9.71 -1.91 -11.64
C ILE A 57 -9.38 -3.38 -11.42
N LYS A 58 -8.38 -3.88 -12.16
CA LYS A 58 -7.84 -5.23 -12.00
C LYS A 58 -6.36 -5.18 -11.62
N ILE A 59 -5.97 -6.05 -10.69
CA ILE A 59 -4.59 -6.29 -10.30
C ILE A 59 -4.29 -7.75 -10.58
N CYS A 60 -3.34 -8.01 -11.47
CA CYS A 60 -3.02 -9.37 -11.97
C CYS A 60 -4.25 -10.13 -12.47
N GLY A 61 -5.18 -9.44 -13.13
CA GLY A 61 -6.42 -10.01 -13.66
C GLY A 61 -7.57 -10.12 -12.66
N TYR A 62 -7.33 -9.88 -11.37
CA TYR A 62 -8.35 -9.97 -10.32
C TYR A 62 -8.94 -8.59 -9.99
N PRO A 63 -10.24 -8.48 -9.71
CA PRO A 63 -10.85 -7.24 -9.23
C PRO A 63 -10.12 -6.72 -7.99
N ASN A 64 -9.75 -5.44 -7.96
CA ASN A 64 -8.85 -4.86 -6.95
C ASN A 64 -9.29 -5.03 -5.48
N LYS A 65 -10.56 -5.30 -5.22
CA LYS A 65 -11.10 -5.57 -3.87
C LYS A 65 -11.11 -7.05 -3.49
N SER A 66 -10.81 -7.94 -4.42
CA SER A 66 -10.75 -9.38 -4.15
C SER A 66 -9.56 -9.75 -3.26
N ILE A 67 -9.65 -10.87 -2.58
CA ILE A 67 -8.55 -11.41 -1.78
C ILE A 67 -7.36 -11.73 -2.68
N ASP A 68 -7.61 -12.28 -3.85
CA ASP A 68 -6.55 -12.64 -4.80
C ASP A 68 -5.80 -11.42 -5.31
N ALA A 69 -6.49 -10.31 -5.60
CA ALA A 69 -5.82 -9.05 -5.90
C ALA A 69 -4.95 -8.58 -4.73
N LYS A 70 -5.49 -8.60 -3.49
CA LYS A 70 -4.76 -8.14 -2.29
C LYS A 70 -3.50 -8.95 -1.99
N ARG A 71 -3.47 -10.22 -2.37
CA ARG A 71 -2.25 -11.06 -2.26
C ARG A 71 -1.15 -10.66 -3.25
N ASN A 72 -1.50 -9.92 -4.29
CA ASN A 72 -0.61 -9.55 -5.39
C ASN A 72 -0.16 -8.09 -5.37
N PHE A 73 -0.52 -7.30 -4.35
CA PHE A 73 -0.03 -5.93 -4.23
C PHE A 73 0.17 -5.50 -2.78
N GLY A 74 1.10 -4.56 -2.56
CA GLY A 74 1.27 -3.81 -1.33
C GLY A 74 0.92 -2.34 -1.53
N TYR A 75 0.39 -1.71 -0.49
CA TYR A 75 0.11 -0.28 -0.47
C TYR A 75 0.86 0.39 0.69
N ILE A 76 1.73 1.34 0.36
CA ILE A 76 2.44 2.15 1.35
C ILE A 76 1.78 3.52 1.39
N PRO A 77 1.11 3.88 2.51
CA PRO A 77 0.46 5.17 2.64
C PRO A 77 1.47 6.31 2.83
N GLU A 78 1.08 7.53 2.48
CA GLU A 78 1.86 8.75 2.72
C GLU A 78 2.13 8.98 4.22
N ILE A 79 1.13 8.67 5.06
CA ILE A 79 1.25 8.73 6.52
C ILE A 79 1.32 7.30 7.02
N PRO A 80 2.46 6.87 7.57
CA PRO A 80 2.58 5.54 8.12
C PRO A 80 1.65 5.36 9.32
N ALA A 81 1.03 4.20 9.42
CA ALA A 81 0.11 3.88 10.51
C ALA A 81 0.42 2.48 11.07
N PRO A 82 1.60 2.25 11.66
CA PRO A 82 1.87 1.00 12.34
C PRO A 82 0.97 0.86 13.57
N TYR A 83 0.73 -0.37 13.99
CA TYR A 83 0.01 -0.63 15.25
C TYR A 83 0.82 -0.09 16.44
N GLU A 84 0.29 0.92 17.10
CA GLU A 84 0.99 1.67 18.15
C GLU A 84 1.47 0.83 19.34
N ASN A 85 0.70 -0.21 19.68
CA ASN A 85 0.94 -1.08 20.85
C ASN A 85 1.62 -2.42 20.50
N LEU A 86 1.99 -2.62 19.26
CA LEU A 86 2.83 -3.75 18.86
C LEU A 86 4.29 -3.30 18.78
N THR A 87 5.19 -4.19 19.15
CA THR A 87 6.60 -4.02 18.85
C THR A 87 6.84 -4.12 17.34
N VAL A 88 7.98 -3.63 16.88
CA VAL A 88 8.38 -3.74 15.47
C VAL A 88 8.30 -5.19 14.99
N MET A 89 8.79 -6.14 15.78
CA MET A 89 8.78 -7.54 15.41
C MET A 89 7.37 -8.14 15.41
N GLU A 90 6.56 -7.83 16.42
CA GLU A 90 5.16 -8.28 16.48
C GLU A 90 4.33 -7.70 15.31
N HIS A 91 4.60 -6.46 14.92
CA HIS A 91 3.95 -5.86 13.75
C HIS A 91 4.28 -6.63 12.46
N LEU A 92 5.56 -6.95 12.24
CA LEU A 92 5.99 -7.74 11.08
C LEU A 92 5.48 -9.17 11.12
N GLU A 93 5.43 -9.80 12.30
CA GLU A 93 4.79 -11.10 12.48
C GLU A 93 3.32 -11.06 12.11
N PHE A 94 2.58 -10.07 12.61
CA PHE A 94 1.16 -9.91 12.31
C PHE A 94 0.92 -9.80 10.81
N ILE A 95 1.69 -8.96 10.11
CA ILE A 95 1.58 -8.77 8.66
C ILE A 95 2.00 -10.04 7.92
N GLY A 96 3.14 -10.65 8.28
CA GLY A 96 3.63 -11.88 7.66
C GLY A 96 2.62 -13.03 7.76
N ARG A 97 1.99 -13.19 8.93
CA ARG A 97 0.91 -14.18 9.13
C ARG A 97 -0.34 -13.84 8.35
N ALA A 98 -0.76 -12.57 8.29
CA ALA A 98 -1.93 -12.13 7.54
C ALA A 98 -1.79 -12.41 6.04
N TYR A 99 -0.58 -12.26 5.49
CA TYR A 99 -0.25 -12.57 4.09
C TYR A 99 0.22 -14.01 3.88
N GLN A 100 0.21 -14.85 4.91
CA GLN A 100 0.61 -16.27 4.87
C GLN A 100 2.04 -16.48 4.35
N VAL A 101 2.96 -15.61 4.74
CA VAL A 101 4.38 -15.71 4.39
C VAL A 101 5.04 -16.77 5.29
N SER A 102 5.45 -17.90 4.73
CA SER A 102 6.00 -19.05 5.48
C SER A 102 7.32 -18.73 6.21
N ASP A 103 8.15 -17.91 5.61
CA ASP A 103 9.49 -17.51 6.08
C ASP A 103 9.54 -16.06 6.56
N TRP A 104 8.40 -15.55 7.10
CA TRP A 104 8.24 -14.15 7.47
C TRP A 104 9.33 -13.64 8.41
N GLU A 105 9.75 -14.42 9.40
CA GLU A 105 10.75 -14.02 10.38
C GLU A 105 12.12 -13.75 9.75
N GLN A 106 12.55 -14.64 8.86
CA GLN A 106 13.81 -14.45 8.12
C GLN A 106 13.76 -13.23 7.21
N LYS A 107 12.65 -13.04 6.51
CA LYS A 107 12.42 -11.86 5.66
C LYS A 107 12.37 -10.58 6.49
N ALA A 108 11.69 -10.59 7.64
CA ALA A 108 11.62 -9.47 8.56
C ALA A 108 13.02 -9.05 9.03
N LYS A 109 13.85 -9.99 9.50
CA LYS A 109 15.22 -9.73 9.93
C LYS A 109 16.06 -9.15 8.80
N MET A 110 15.95 -9.69 7.58
CA MET A 110 16.66 -9.19 6.41
C MET A 110 16.24 -7.75 6.06
N LEU A 111 14.95 -7.45 6.07
CA LEU A 111 14.43 -6.11 5.77
C LEU A 111 14.81 -5.12 6.86
N LEU A 112 14.67 -5.47 8.14
CA LEU A 112 15.11 -4.62 9.25
C LEU A 112 16.60 -4.30 9.18
N SER A 113 17.45 -5.26 8.82
CA SER A 113 18.86 -5.02 8.60
C SER A 113 19.09 -4.03 7.44
N ARG A 114 18.40 -4.22 6.33
CA ARG A 114 18.52 -3.33 5.15
C ARG A 114 18.06 -1.89 5.43
N PHE A 115 17.10 -1.71 6.33
CA PHE A 115 16.58 -0.40 6.73
C PHE A 115 17.25 0.17 7.99
N GLU A 116 18.30 -0.48 8.51
CA GLU A 116 19.03 -0.05 9.72
C GLU A 116 18.10 0.05 10.96
N MET A 117 17.27 -0.96 11.13
CA MET A 117 16.29 -1.06 12.22
C MET A 117 16.45 -2.32 13.08
N SER A 118 17.53 -3.07 12.91
CA SER A 118 17.78 -4.34 13.63
C SER A 118 17.80 -4.20 15.15
N ASP A 119 18.20 -3.03 15.66
CA ASP A 119 18.25 -2.69 17.08
C ASP A 119 16.92 -2.13 17.63
N LYS A 120 15.88 -2.11 16.82
CA LYS A 120 14.56 -1.54 17.16
C LYS A 120 13.45 -2.60 17.27
N THR A 121 13.79 -3.89 17.19
CA THR A 121 12.82 -5.01 17.18
C THR A 121 11.80 -4.95 18.31
N ASP A 122 12.24 -4.55 19.50
CA ASP A 122 11.44 -4.55 20.73
C ASP A 122 10.77 -3.19 21.01
N LYS A 123 11.01 -2.17 20.16
CA LYS A 123 10.34 -0.87 20.32
C LYS A 123 8.89 -0.95 19.85
N LEU A 124 8.01 -0.31 20.62
CA LEU A 124 6.60 -0.17 20.24
C LEU A 124 6.44 0.80 19.05
N GLY A 125 5.41 0.58 18.24
CA GLY A 125 5.10 1.43 17.09
C GLY A 125 5.00 2.92 17.44
N LYS A 126 4.41 3.25 18.60
CA LYS A 126 4.31 4.63 19.11
C LYS A 126 5.64 5.27 19.51
N GLU A 127 6.67 4.48 19.76
CA GLU A 127 8.01 4.97 20.16
C GLU A 127 8.90 5.28 18.95
N LEU A 128 8.44 4.90 17.75
CA LEU A 128 9.18 5.12 16.52
C LEU A 128 9.02 6.56 16.03
N SER A 129 10.10 7.15 15.55
CA SER A 129 10.03 8.40 14.79
C SER A 129 9.22 8.20 13.49
N LYS A 130 8.68 9.27 12.92
CA LYS A 130 7.91 9.21 11.66
C LYS A 130 8.69 8.51 10.54
N GLY A 131 10.00 8.76 10.42
CA GLY A 131 10.86 8.10 9.44
C GLY A 131 11.01 6.59 9.70
N MET A 132 11.13 6.17 10.98
CA MET A 132 11.17 4.76 11.35
C MET A 132 9.84 4.07 11.12
N GLN A 133 8.71 4.75 11.38
CA GLN A 133 7.38 4.23 11.06
C GLN A 133 7.22 4.03 9.55
N GLN A 134 7.77 4.93 8.73
CA GLN A 134 7.77 4.78 7.28
C GLN A 134 8.61 3.57 6.86
N LYS A 135 9.82 3.41 7.42
CA LYS A 135 10.67 2.24 7.17
C LYS A 135 9.95 0.93 7.53
N LEU A 136 9.28 0.89 8.70
CA LEU A 136 8.50 -0.27 9.12
C LEU A 136 7.33 -0.58 8.16
N SER A 137 6.67 0.46 7.62
CA SER A 137 5.58 0.28 6.63
C SER A 137 6.06 -0.24 5.28
N ILE A 138 7.36 -0.18 5.00
CA ILE A 138 7.97 -0.71 3.78
C ILE A 138 8.43 -2.17 3.99
N CYS A 139 8.78 -2.54 5.23
CA CYS A 139 9.15 -3.91 5.58
C CYS A 139 7.97 -4.89 5.51
#